data_81b68e7ce6c094e5721d4ff54c069dee
#
_entry.id   81b68e7ce6c094e5721d4ff54c069dee
#
_cell.length_a   1.000
_cell.length_b   1.000
_cell.length_c   1.000
_cell.angle_alpha   90.00
_cell.angle_beta   90.00
_cell.angle_gamma   90.00
#
_symmetry.space_group_name_H-M   'P 1'
#
loop_
_entity.id
_entity.type
_entity.pdbx_description
1 polymer ?
#
loop_
_entity_poly.entity_id
_entity_poly.type
_entity_poly.pdbx_seq_one_letter_code
_entity_poly.pdbx_strand_id
1 'polypeptide(L)'
;LDIHLIHLGTMGVYGYGTAGMKIPEGYLDVEVKEGNNSANMEILYPAHPGSIYHMTKTQDQLFFYFYNKNDKMRITDLHQGIVWGTQTPQTSLHENLINRFDYDGDYGTVLNRFLMQAAVGYPLTVHGTGGQTRAFIHITDTAKCIQIALENAPSKDSRVKIYNQMVETHRVKDLAELVSKMTHTEISYLENPRNEAPENDLHVSNNCFIEDGLKPTKLEEGLLDEVINVANKFKNRVDLKKVPCVSTWS
;
A
#
# COMPACT_ATOMS: atom_id res chain seq x y z
N LEU A 1 3.93 -26.78 -16.82
CA LEU A 1 4.81 -26.32 -15.73
C LEU A 1 3.99 -26.07 -14.50
N ASP A 2 4.39 -26.62 -13.35
CA ASP A 2 3.75 -26.36 -12.07
C ASP A 2 4.40 -25.10 -11.45
N ILE A 3 3.86 -23.94 -11.78
CA ILE A 3 4.39 -22.63 -11.37
C ILE A 3 3.42 -22.00 -10.38
N HIS A 4 3.95 -21.38 -9.33
CA HIS A 4 3.24 -20.48 -8.45
C HIS A 4 3.60 -19.03 -8.82
N LEU A 5 2.61 -18.27 -9.28
CA LEU A 5 2.74 -16.85 -9.55
C LEU A 5 2.43 -16.05 -8.28
N ILE A 6 3.35 -15.18 -7.88
CA ILE A 6 3.10 -14.18 -6.84
C ILE A 6 3.13 -12.80 -7.48
N HIS A 7 2.05 -12.07 -7.37
CA HIS A 7 1.89 -10.74 -7.93
C HIS A 7 1.88 -9.68 -6.84
N LEU A 8 2.54 -8.56 -7.09
CA LEU A 8 2.46 -7.37 -6.26
C LEU A 8 1.35 -6.45 -6.81
N GLY A 9 0.16 -6.67 -6.29
CA GLY A 9 -1.02 -5.86 -6.57
C GLY A 9 -1.05 -4.57 -5.75
N THR A 10 -2.23 -4.01 -5.57
CA THR A 10 -2.43 -2.81 -4.75
C THR A 10 -3.77 -2.81 -4.05
N MET A 11 -3.83 -2.28 -2.84
CA MET A 11 -5.09 -2.01 -2.16
C MET A 11 -5.97 -0.99 -2.88
N GLY A 12 -5.39 -0.21 -3.80
CA GLY A 12 -6.13 0.73 -4.63
C GLY A 12 -7.20 0.09 -5.54
N VAL A 13 -7.15 -1.25 -5.76
CA VAL A 13 -8.22 -1.96 -6.48
C VAL A 13 -9.57 -1.89 -5.78
N TYR A 14 -9.57 -1.79 -4.44
CA TYR A 14 -10.80 -1.69 -3.65
C TYR A 14 -11.44 -0.29 -3.66
N GLY A 15 -10.72 0.74 -4.13
CA GLY A 15 -11.08 2.12 -3.87
C GLY A 15 -10.88 2.51 -2.40
N TYR A 16 -11.16 3.75 -2.08
CA TYR A 16 -11.03 4.27 -0.72
C TYR A 16 -12.42 4.73 -0.24
N GLY A 17 -12.95 4.05 0.74
CA GLY A 17 -14.23 4.41 1.33
C GLY A 17 -15.34 3.43 0.97
N THR A 18 -15.39 2.36 1.70
CA THR A 18 -16.49 1.40 1.65
C THR A 18 -17.42 1.65 2.83
N ALA A 19 -18.43 2.46 2.66
CA ALA A 19 -19.65 2.51 3.51
C ALA A 19 -19.53 1.98 4.97
N GLY A 20 -18.40 2.21 5.66
CA GLY A 20 -18.17 1.76 7.03
C GLY A 20 -17.91 0.26 7.22
N MET A 21 -17.79 -0.52 6.15
CA MET A 21 -17.48 -1.96 6.24
C MET A 21 -15.98 -2.23 6.15
N LYS A 22 -15.54 -3.25 6.89
CA LYS A 22 -14.15 -3.72 6.81
C LYS A 22 -13.93 -4.40 5.45
N ILE A 23 -12.90 -3.97 4.71
CA ILE A 23 -12.50 -4.57 3.44
C ILE A 23 -11.91 -5.97 3.72
N PRO A 24 -12.47 -7.04 3.15
CA PRO A 24 -11.96 -8.40 3.32
C PRO A 24 -10.70 -8.64 2.46
N GLU A 25 -10.15 -9.82 2.56
CA GLU A 25 -8.99 -10.23 1.75
C GLU A 25 -9.46 -10.83 0.42
N GLY A 26 -9.85 -9.94 -0.48
CA GLY A 26 -10.17 -10.22 -1.87
C GLY A 26 -11.57 -10.79 -2.13
N TYR A 27 -12.23 -11.41 -1.14
CA TYR A 27 -13.52 -12.05 -1.36
C TYR A 27 -14.54 -11.63 -0.31
N LEU A 28 -15.80 -11.68 -0.71
CA LEU A 28 -16.94 -11.31 0.13
C LEU A 28 -18.03 -12.38 0.02
N ASP A 29 -18.49 -12.86 1.18
CA ASP A 29 -19.68 -13.68 1.25
C ASP A 29 -20.92 -12.78 1.17
N VAL A 30 -21.78 -13.09 0.20
CA VAL A 30 -23.00 -12.30 -0.06
C VAL A 30 -24.24 -13.20 -0.10
N GLU A 31 -25.35 -12.67 0.36
CA GLU A 31 -26.67 -13.24 0.13
C GLU A 31 -27.31 -12.55 -1.07
N VAL A 32 -27.53 -13.31 -2.15
CA VAL A 32 -28.24 -12.81 -3.34
C VAL A 32 -29.72 -13.13 -3.18
N LYS A 33 -30.59 -12.13 -3.35
CA LYS A 33 -32.04 -12.25 -3.23
C LYS A 33 -32.72 -11.99 -4.56
N GLU A 34 -33.62 -12.91 -4.95
CA GLU A 34 -34.49 -12.77 -6.10
C GLU A 34 -35.94 -13.13 -5.69
N GLY A 35 -36.76 -12.12 -5.50
CA GLY A 35 -38.11 -12.30 -4.93
C GLY A 35 -38.06 -12.93 -3.52
N ASN A 36 -38.70 -14.12 -3.40
CA ASN A 36 -38.68 -14.88 -2.14
C ASN A 36 -37.53 -15.90 -2.04
N ASN A 37 -36.69 -15.99 -3.05
CA ASN A 37 -35.56 -16.91 -3.07
C ASN A 37 -34.31 -16.18 -2.59
N SER A 38 -33.44 -16.88 -1.85
CA SER A 38 -32.11 -16.40 -1.50
C SER A 38 -31.07 -17.49 -1.68
N ALA A 39 -29.83 -17.09 -2.02
CA ALA A 39 -28.68 -17.97 -2.11
C ALA A 39 -27.43 -17.26 -1.56
N ASN A 40 -26.65 -17.99 -0.77
CA ASN A 40 -25.34 -17.51 -0.32
C ASN A 40 -24.29 -17.87 -1.36
N MET A 41 -23.43 -16.92 -1.69
CA MET A 41 -22.32 -17.14 -2.59
C MET A 41 -21.13 -16.28 -2.21
N GLU A 42 -19.93 -16.78 -2.51
CA GLU A 42 -18.70 -16.00 -2.41
C GLU A 42 -18.46 -15.28 -3.75
N ILE A 43 -18.17 -13.99 -3.67
CA ILE A 43 -17.81 -13.19 -4.84
C ILE A 43 -16.45 -12.54 -4.64
N LEU A 44 -15.76 -12.21 -5.74
CA LEU A 44 -14.63 -11.31 -5.68
C LEU A 44 -15.12 -9.95 -5.17
N TYR A 45 -14.43 -9.37 -4.17
CA TYR A 45 -14.81 -8.06 -3.63
C TYR A 45 -14.86 -7.04 -4.77
N PRO A 46 -15.90 -6.22 -4.88
CA PRO A 46 -16.08 -5.30 -5.98
C PRO A 46 -14.90 -4.34 -6.12
N ALA A 47 -14.27 -4.32 -7.29
CA ALA A 47 -13.22 -3.37 -7.59
C ALA A 47 -13.79 -1.96 -7.82
N HIS A 48 -13.11 -0.94 -7.29
CA HIS A 48 -13.48 0.45 -7.44
C HIS A 48 -12.24 1.33 -7.67
N PRO A 49 -11.51 1.13 -8.80
CA PRO A 49 -10.25 1.79 -9.06
C PRO A 49 -10.43 3.30 -9.23
N GLY A 50 -9.67 4.09 -8.46
CA GLY A 50 -9.70 5.56 -8.47
C GLY A 50 -8.66 6.21 -9.39
N SER A 51 -7.88 5.42 -10.16
CA SER A 51 -6.87 5.94 -11.10
C SER A 51 -6.58 4.93 -12.20
N ILE A 52 -5.92 5.37 -13.27
CA ILE A 52 -5.44 4.47 -14.35
C ILE A 52 -4.52 3.38 -13.79
N TYR A 53 -3.63 3.71 -12.86
CA TYR A 53 -2.79 2.72 -12.19
C TYR A 53 -3.64 1.66 -11.47
N HIS A 54 -4.62 2.06 -10.66
CA HIS A 54 -5.50 1.12 -9.97
C HIS A 54 -6.34 0.30 -10.95
N MET A 55 -6.77 0.91 -12.07
CA MET A 55 -7.49 0.20 -13.15
C MET A 55 -6.64 -0.91 -13.76
N THR A 56 -5.36 -0.65 -14.11
CA THR A 56 -4.49 -1.69 -14.67
C THR A 56 -4.28 -2.84 -13.69
N LYS A 57 -4.11 -2.55 -12.40
CA LYS A 57 -4.02 -3.58 -11.35
C LYS A 57 -5.31 -4.36 -11.15
N THR A 58 -6.47 -3.73 -11.34
CA THR A 58 -7.76 -4.43 -11.36
C THR A 58 -7.89 -5.37 -12.56
N GLN A 59 -7.37 -4.99 -13.72
CA GLN A 59 -7.31 -5.86 -14.89
C GLN A 59 -6.42 -7.08 -14.63
N ASP A 60 -5.26 -6.92 -14.01
CA ASP A 60 -4.41 -8.03 -13.59
C ASP A 60 -5.20 -9.02 -12.70
N GLN A 61 -5.95 -8.52 -11.71
CA GLN A 61 -6.78 -9.35 -10.83
C GLN A 61 -7.82 -10.18 -11.62
N LEU A 62 -8.46 -9.59 -12.62
CA LEU A 62 -9.41 -10.31 -13.49
C LEU A 62 -8.73 -11.36 -14.37
N PHE A 63 -7.52 -11.07 -14.90
CA PHE A 63 -6.72 -12.06 -15.62
C PHE A 63 -6.33 -13.23 -14.71
N PHE A 64 -5.93 -12.96 -13.47
CA PHE A 64 -5.59 -14.03 -12.52
C PHE A 64 -6.78 -14.92 -12.22
N TYR A 65 -7.96 -14.34 -12.02
CA TYR A 65 -9.19 -15.10 -11.85
C TYR A 65 -9.47 -15.99 -13.06
N PHE A 66 -9.32 -15.46 -14.27
CA PHE A 66 -9.54 -16.19 -15.52
C PHE A 66 -8.56 -17.37 -15.66
N TYR A 67 -7.25 -17.14 -15.51
CA TYR A 67 -6.22 -18.18 -15.66
C TYR A 67 -6.26 -19.21 -14.55
N ASN A 68 -6.56 -18.81 -13.33
CA ASN A 68 -6.75 -19.75 -12.23
C ASN A 68 -7.91 -20.71 -12.52
N LYS A 69 -9.05 -20.17 -12.97
CA LYS A 69 -10.25 -20.96 -13.29
C LYS A 69 -10.05 -21.92 -14.46
N ASN A 70 -9.45 -21.44 -15.56
CA ASN A 70 -9.37 -22.19 -16.81
C ASN A 70 -8.11 -23.05 -16.92
N ASP A 71 -6.97 -22.57 -16.44
CA ASP A 71 -5.67 -23.22 -16.60
C ASP A 71 -5.12 -23.79 -15.29
N LYS A 72 -5.89 -23.69 -14.21
CA LYS A 72 -5.49 -24.16 -12.87
C LYS A 72 -4.16 -23.57 -12.40
N MET A 73 -3.86 -22.35 -12.80
CA MET A 73 -2.67 -21.64 -12.33
C MET A 73 -2.79 -21.35 -10.82
N ARG A 74 -1.70 -21.63 -10.11
CA ARG A 74 -1.58 -21.27 -8.69
C ARG A 74 -1.13 -19.81 -8.60
N ILE A 75 -1.98 -18.97 -8.05
CA ILE A 75 -1.74 -17.53 -8.02
C ILE A 75 -1.99 -16.98 -6.62
N THR A 76 -1.04 -16.18 -6.13
CA THR A 76 -1.20 -15.34 -4.95
C THR A 76 -1.07 -13.88 -5.36
N ASP A 77 -2.10 -13.08 -5.09
CA ASP A 77 -2.14 -11.65 -5.35
C ASP A 77 -2.01 -10.87 -4.02
N LEU A 78 -0.93 -10.10 -3.90
CA LEU A 78 -0.63 -9.31 -2.72
C LEU A 78 -1.14 -7.88 -2.92
N HIS A 79 -2.28 -7.55 -2.32
CA HIS A 79 -2.84 -6.19 -2.37
C HIS A 79 -2.06 -5.28 -1.43
N GLN A 80 -1.03 -4.66 -1.98
CA GLN A 80 -0.04 -3.90 -1.24
C GLN A 80 -0.55 -2.52 -0.83
N GLY A 81 -0.36 -2.18 0.46
CA GLY A 81 -0.45 -0.82 0.98
C GLY A 81 0.75 0.04 0.58
N ILE A 82 0.81 1.27 1.08
CA ILE A 82 1.94 2.17 0.84
C ILE A 82 3.16 1.65 1.59
N VAL A 83 4.22 1.33 0.84
CA VAL A 83 5.48 0.88 1.42
C VAL A 83 6.28 2.07 1.91
N TRP A 84 6.82 1.97 3.13
CA TRP A 84 7.75 2.93 3.71
C TRP A 84 9.00 2.24 4.24
N GLY A 85 10.01 3.02 4.59
CA GLY A 85 11.32 2.48 4.96
C GLY A 85 12.25 2.35 3.76
N THR A 86 13.54 2.15 4.03
CA THR A 86 14.61 2.14 3.03
C THR A 86 15.53 0.93 3.14
N GLN A 87 15.46 0.21 4.26
CA GLN A 87 16.36 -0.89 4.54
C GLN A 87 15.63 -2.10 5.10
N THR A 88 16.17 -3.28 4.80
CA THR A 88 15.92 -4.53 5.50
C THR A 88 17.18 -4.92 6.26
N PRO A 89 17.14 -5.90 7.20
CA PRO A 89 18.35 -6.41 7.82
C PRO A 89 19.44 -6.81 6.82
N GLN A 90 19.07 -7.32 5.65
CA GLN A 90 20.00 -7.71 4.60
C GLN A 90 20.57 -6.50 3.85
N THR A 91 19.75 -5.51 3.52
CA THR A 91 20.22 -4.32 2.79
C THR A 91 21.00 -3.36 3.67
N SER A 92 20.86 -3.45 5.00
CA SER A 92 21.68 -2.66 5.94
C SER A 92 23.14 -3.11 6.04
N LEU A 93 23.49 -4.28 5.49
CA LEU A 93 24.87 -4.80 5.50
C LEU A 93 25.83 -3.97 4.65
N HIS A 94 25.34 -3.23 3.67
CA HIS A 94 26.19 -2.39 2.82
C HIS A 94 25.38 -1.24 2.22
N GLU A 95 25.96 -0.03 2.15
CA GLU A 95 25.25 1.16 1.67
C GLU A 95 24.77 1.08 0.21
N ASN A 96 25.44 0.30 -0.64
CA ASN A 96 25.02 0.07 -2.04
C ASN A 96 23.78 -0.83 -2.15
N LEU A 97 23.32 -1.43 -1.04
CA LEU A 97 22.13 -2.26 -0.98
C LEU A 97 20.90 -1.47 -0.53
N ILE A 98 21.05 -0.18 -0.14
CA ILE A 98 19.94 0.68 0.21
C ILE A 98 19.01 0.83 -1.00
N ASN A 99 17.71 0.63 -0.78
CA ASN A 99 16.72 0.78 -1.82
C ASN A 99 16.68 2.23 -2.34
N ARG A 100 16.26 2.40 -3.60
CA ARG A 100 15.99 3.71 -4.17
C ARG A 100 15.02 4.47 -3.26
N PHE A 101 15.38 5.70 -2.95
CA PHE A 101 14.55 6.61 -2.16
C PHE A 101 13.80 7.55 -3.10
N ASP A 102 12.57 7.20 -3.43
CA ASP A 102 11.72 8.04 -4.26
C ASP A 102 11.12 9.15 -3.41
N TYR A 103 11.53 10.38 -3.68
CA TYR A 103 11.14 11.58 -2.95
C TYR A 103 10.29 12.56 -3.78
N ASP A 104 10.22 12.30 -5.08
CA ASP A 104 9.52 13.18 -6.03
C ASP A 104 7.99 13.11 -5.87
N GLY A 105 7.30 14.05 -6.51
CA GLY A 105 5.85 14.15 -6.44
C GLY A 105 5.11 13.02 -7.14
N ASP A 106 5.74 12.29 -8.05
CA ASP A 106 5.11 11.31 -8.92
C ASP A 106 5.24 9.89 -8.39
N TYR A 107 6.44 9.49 -7.95
CA TYR A 107 6.74 8.13 -7.51
C TYR A 107 6.99 8.03 -6.00
N GLY A 108 7.30 9.13 -5.34
CA GLY A 108 7.57 9.14 -3.90
C GLY A 108 6.31 8.81 -3.08
N THR A 109 6.42 7.86 -2.17
CA THR A 109 5.36 7.57 -1.20
C THR A 109 5.29 8.65 -0.13
N VAL A 110 4.11 8.92 0.39
CA VAL A 110 3.84 10.10 1.23
C VAL A 110 4.78 10.23 2.42
N LEU A 111 5.01 9.14 3.16
CA LEU A 111 5.85 9.18 4.36
C LEU A 111 7.33 9.40 4.01
N ASN A 112 7.86 8.68 3.03
CA ASN A 112 9.23 8.87 2.55
C ASN A 112 9.44 10.29 2.01
N ARG A 113 8.45 10.83 1.29
CA ARG A 113 8.48 12.23 0.81
C ARG A 113 8.56 13.23 1.95
N PHE A 114 7.74 13.08 2.99
CA PHE A 114 7.77 13.98 4.14
C PHE A 114 9.16 13.98 4.82
N LEU A 115 9.73 12.80 5.00
CA LEU A 115 11.05 12.68 5.62
C LEU A 115 12.17 13.28 4.77
N MET A 116 12.09 13.15 3.44
CA MET A 116 13.04 13.83 2.55
C MET A 116 12.79 15.33 2.51
N GLN A 117 11.55 15.80 2.46
CA GLN A 117 11.23 17.22 2.54
C GLN A 117 11.81 17.84 3.80
N ALA A 118 11.64 17.19 4.95
CA ALA A 118 12.25 17.63 6.20
C ALA A 118 13.78 17.71 6.12
N ALA A 119 14.42 16.67 5.55
CA ALA A 119 15.88 16.61 5.44
C ALA A 119 16.50 17.73 4.58
N VAL A 120 15.76 18.24 3.58
CA VAL A 120 16.23 19.33 2.71
C VAL A 120 15.69 20.70 3.09
N GLY A 121 14.96 20.81 4.22
CA GLY A 121 14.37 22.06 4.69
C GLY A 121 13.18 22.55 3.81
N TYR A 122 12.51 21.64 3.12
CA TYR A 122 11.31 21.93 2.35
C TYR A 122 10.07 21.68 3.23
N PRO A 123 9.01 22.51 3.16
CA PRO A 123 7.79 22.25 3.93
C PRO A 123 7.16 20.90 3.61
N LEU A 124 6.57 20.23 4.61
CA LEU A 124 5.82 19.01 4.41
C LEU A 124 4.54 19.32 3.61
N THR A 125 4.44 18.83 2.39
CA THR A 125 3.31 19.15 1.50
C THR A 125 2.17 18.16 1.66
N VAL A 126 1.06 18.63 2.23
CA VAL A 126 -0.19 17.89 2.40
C VAL A 126 -1.19 18.33 1.33
N HIS A 127 -1.72 17.40 0.53
CA HIS A 127 -2.71 17.69 -0.49
C HIS A 127 -4.13 17.68 0.10
N GLY A 128 -4.91 18.72 -0.19
CA GLY A 128 -6.25 18.91 0.36
C GLY A 128 -6.24 19.09 1.87
N THR A 129 -7.20 18.48 2.56
CA THR A 129 -7.30 18.52 4.02
C THR A 129 -6.33 17.56 4.73
N GLY A 130 -5.71 16.64 3.99
CA GLY A 130 -4.94 15.54 4.58
C GLY A 130 -5.79 14.50 5.31
N GLY A 131 -7.11 14.55 5.18
CA GLY A 131 -8.06 13.63 5.82
C GLY A 131 -8.10 12.23 5.18
N GLN A 132 -7.39 12.06 4.06
CA GLN A 132 -7.33 10.77 3.37
C GLN A 132 -6.58 9.74 4.23
N THR A 133 -7.26 8.63 4.53
CA THR A 133 -6.67 7.48 5.22
C THR A 133 -6.04 6.53 4.21
N ARG A 134 -4.84 6.05 4.50
CA ARG A 134 -4.09 5.10 3.67
C ARG A 134 -3.56 3.96 4.53
N ALA A 135 -3.37 2.80 3.89
CA ALA A 135 -2.75 1.64 4.51
C ALA A 135 -1.24 1.64 4.27
N PHE A 136 -0.48 1.26 5.27
CA PHE A 136 0.97 1.31 5.27
C PHE A 136 1.59 -0.03 5.65
N ILE A 137 2.79 -0.30 5.12
CA ILE A 137 3.62 -1.44 5.47
C ILE A 137 5.10 -1.07 5.38
N HIS A 138 5.92 -1.55 6.32
CA HIS A 138 7.36 -1.38 6.25
C HIS A 138 8.00 -2.29 5.19
N ILE A 139 9.07 -1.86 4.54
CA ILE A 139 9.77 -2.62 3.49
C ILE A 139 10.22 -4.01 3.97
N THR A 140 10.65 -4.14 5.22
CA THR A 140 11.02 -5.44 5.81
C THR A 140 9.82 -6.39 5.86
N ASP A 141 8.66 -5.90 6.24
CA ASP A 141 7.44 -6.71 6.30
C ASP A 141 6.91 -7.04 4.90
N THR A 142 7.06 -6.11 3.94
CA THR A 142 6.81 -6.40 2.52
C THR A 142 7.62 -7.60 2.04
N ALA A 143 8.92 -7.66 2.35
CA ALA A 143 9.77 -8.78 2.00
C ALA A 143 9.34 -10.09 2.70
N LYS A 144 8.99 -10.02 3.99
CA LYS A 144 8.44 -11.18 4.73
C LYS A 144 7.12 -11.69 4.16
N CYS A 145 6.22 -10.79 3.75
CA CYS A 145 4.96 -11.16 3.11
C CYS A 145 5.19 -11.98 1.83
N ILE A 146 6.17 -11.60 1.01
CA ILE A 146 6.55 -12.36 -0.19
C ILE A 146 7.06 -13.76 0.20
N GLN A 147 7.90 -13.84 1.25
CA GLN A 147 8.38 -15.14 1.76
C GLN A 147 7.23 -16.00 2.26
N ILE A 148 6.33 -15.45 3.07
CA ILE A 148 5.13 -16.16 3.56
C ILE A 148 4.27 -16.67 2.38
N ALA A 149 4.08 -15.84 1.35
CA ALA A 149 3.31 -16.24 0.17
C ALA A 149 3.98 -17.39 -0.60
N LEU A 150 5.32 -17.42 -0.67
CA LEU A 150 6.08 -18.53 -1.27
C LEU A 150 5.90 -19.84 -0.49
N GLU A 151 5.94 -19.77 0.84
CA GLU A 151 5.81 -20.91 1.74
C GLU A 151 4.37 -21.45 1.78
N ASN A 152 3.37 -20.59 1.51
CA ASN A 152 1.94 -20.90 1.58
C ASN A 152 1.26 -20.87 0.21
N ALA A 153 1.89 -21.48 -0.79
CA ALA A 153 1.34 -21.54 -2.13
C ALA A 153 -0.06 -22.21 -2.17
N PRO A 154 -1.05 -21.63 -2.89
CA PRO A 154 -2.36 -22.27 -3.02
C PRO A 154 -2.27 -23.58 -3.80
N SER A 155 -3.23 -24.50 -3.59
CA SER A 155 -3.34 -25.71 -4.41
C SER A 155 -3.87 -25.39 -5.81
N LYS A 156 -3.75 -26.31 -6.77
CA LYS A 156 -4.25 -26.15 -8.15
C LYS A 156 -5.77 -25.98 -8.22
N ASP A 157 -6.48 -26.54 -7.25
CA ASP A 157 -7.95 -26.49 -7.20
C ASP A 157 -8.49 -25.34 -6.33
N SER A 158 -7.58 -24.58 -5.71
CA SER A 158 -7.94 -23.39 -4.93
C SER A 158 -8.16 -22.20 -5.86
N ARG A 159 -9.02 -21.28 -5.42
CA ARG A 159 -9.12 -19.95 -6.04
C ARG A 159 -7.83 -19.16 -5.89
N VAL A 160 -7.70 -18.05 -6.60
CA VAL A 160 -6.62 -17.07 -6.38
C VAL A 160 -6.55 -16.72 -4.90
N LYS A 161 -5.39 -16.88 -4.27
CA LYS A 161 -5.18 -16.48 -2.89
C LYS A 161 -4.88 -14.98 -2.86
N ILE A 162 -5.68 -14.21 -2.15
CA ILE A 162 -5.51 -12.77 -2.02
C ILE A 162 -5.14 -12.44 -0.58
N TYR A 163 -4.09 -11.65 -0.42
CA TYR A 163 -3.67 -11.11 0.87
C TYR A 163 -3.66 -9.58 0.83
N ASN A 164 -4.20 -8.94 1.87
CA ASN A 164 -4.02 -7.52 2.07
C ASN A 164 -2.67 -7.27 2.76
N GLN A 165 -1.70 -6.85 1.96
CA GLN A 165 -0.32 -6.62 2.38
C GLN A 165 -0.18 -5.23 3.01
N MET A 166 -0.61 -5.11 4.26
CA MET A 166 -0.58 -3.88 5.05
C MET A 166 -0.46 -4.19 6.55
N VAL A 167 -0.05 -3.22 7.33
CA VAL A 167 0.10 -3.35 8.79
C VAL A 167 -0.84 -2.40 9.53
N GLU A 168 -0.89 -1.15 9.13
CA GLU A 168 -1.62 -0.10 9.84
C GLU A 168 -2.19 0.93 8.88
N THR A 169 -3.17 1.71 9.33
CA THR A 169 -3.78 2.79 8.56
C THR A 169 -3.56 4.12 9.26
N HIS A 170 -3.22 5.16 8.49
CA HIS A 170 -3.02 6.51 9.01
C HIS A 170 -3.64 7.54 8.07
N ARG A 171 -4.14 8.64 8.65
CA ARG A 171 -4.48 9.84 7.88
C ARG A 171 -3.21 10.57 7.47
N VAL A 172 -3.20 11.13 6.28
CA VAL A 172 -2.03 11.85 5.76
C VAL A 172 -1.63 13.01 6.66
N LYS A 173 -2.60 13.76 7.22
CA LYS A 173 -2.32 14.85 8.16
C LYS A 173 -1.65 14.38 9.45
N ASP A 174 -2.07 13.23 10.00
CA ASP A 174 -1.51 12.71 11.25
C ASP A 174 -0.03 12.31 11.04
N LEU A 175 0.30 11.77 9.87
CA LEU A 175 1.70 11.49 9.48
C LEU A 175 2.51 12.76 9.29
N ALA A 176 1.94 13.80 8.69
CA ALA A 176 2.62 15.09 8.55
C ALA A 176 2.90 15.72 9.92
N GLU A 177 1.94 15.67 10.85
CA GLU A 177 2.10 16.14 12.22
C GLU A 177 3.18 15.33 12.97
N LEU A 178 3.22 14.01 12.82
CA LEU A 178 4.24 13.15 13.39
C LEU A 178 5.64 13.56 12.91
N VAL A 179 5.84 13.67 11.59
CA VAL A 179 7.13 14.06 11.00
C VAL A 179 7.49 15.50 11.40
N SER A 180 6.53 16.44 11.37
CA SER A 180 6.74 17.83 11.80
C SER A 180 7.21 17.91 13.26
N LYS A 181 6.60 17.14 14.16
CA LYS A 181 7.00 17.07 15.56
C LYS A 181 8.43 16.53 15.76
N MET A 182 8.82 15.55 14.95
CA MET A 182 10.17 14.94 15.02
C MET A 182 11.26 15.81 14.41
N THR A 183 10.94 16.56 13.35
CA THR A 183 11.93 17.28 12.53
C THR A 183 11.84 18.80 12.65
N HIS A 184 10.83 19.34 13.34
CA HIS A 184 10.52 20.76 13.45
C HIS A 184 10.27 21.44 12.08
N THR A 185 9.78 20.66 11.08
CA THR A 185 9.50 21.15 9.74
C THR A 185 8.05 21.63 9.64
N GLU A 186 7.82 22.76 9.00
CA GLU A 186 6.48 23.32 8.79
C GLU A 186 5.64 22.44 7.85
N ILE A 187 4.32 22.43 8.06
CA ILE A 187 3.35 21.76 7.19
C ILE A 187 2.72 22.79 6.27
N SER A 188 2.71 22.52 4.97
CA SER A 188 2.05 23.33 3.94
C SER A 188 0.91 22.53 3.31
N TYR A 189 -0.29 23.10 3.30
CA TYR A 189 -1.46 22.50 2.66
C TYR A 189 -1.58 23.04 1.23
N LEU A 190 -1.66 22.13 0.27
CA LEU A 190 -1.76 22.43 -1.15
C LEU A 190 -3.11 21.96 -1.70
N GLU A 191 -3.53 22.55 -2.81
CA GLU A 191 -4.69 22.00 -3.54
C GLU A 191 -4.44 20.53 -3.92
N ASN A 192 -5.48 19.70 -3.76
CA ASN A 192 -5.35 18.28 -4.13
C ASN A 192 -5.41 18.15 -5.65
N PRO A 193 -4.33 17.70 -6.32
CA PRO A 193 -4.32 17.51 -7.77
C PRO A 193 -5.17 16.31 -8.23
N ARG A 194 -5.66 15.50 -7.28
CA ARG A 194 -6.48 14.33 -7.54
C ARG A 194 -7.93 14.61 -7.19
N ASN A 195 -8.85 14.04 -7.96
CA ASN A 195 -10.28 14.10 -7.67
C ASN A 195 -10.67 13.05 -6.62
N GLU A 196 -10.20 13.25 -5.39
CA GLU A 196 -10.47 12.37 -4.24
C GLU A 196 -11.38 13.06 -3.22
N ALA A 197 -12.14 12.27 -2.46
CA ALA A 197 -12.88 12.79 -1.33
C ALA A 197 -11.94 13.43 -0.30
N PRO A 198 -12.34 14.53 0.37
CA PRO A 198 -11.50 15.20 1.37
C PRO A 198 -11.11 14.29 2.54
N GLU A 199 -11.98 13.37 2.89
CA GLU A 199 -11.80 12.39 3.97
C GLU A 199 -12.32 11.03 3.52
N ASN A 200 -11.73 9.98 4.04
CA ASN A 200 -12.24 8.61 3.92
C ASN A 200 -11.85 7.79 5.13
N ASP A 201 -12.70 6.83 5.49
CA ASP A 201 -12.35 5.79 6.44
C ASP A 201 -11.87 4.54 5.68
N LEU A 202 -10.80 3.93 6.18
CA LEU A 202 -10.22 2.74 5.59
C LEU A 202 -10.02 1.68 6.66
N HIS A 203 -10.93 0.73 6.73
CA HIS A 203 -10.83 -0.45 7.59
C HIS A 203 -10.51 -1.67 6.72
N VAL A 204 -9.41 -2.35 7.00
CA VAL A 204 -8.91 -3.44 6.16
C VAL A 204 -8.56 -4.65 7.00
N SER A 205 -8.91 -5.84 6.52
CA SER A 205 -8.46 -7.11 7.10
C SER A 205 -7.09 -7.48 6.52
N ASN A 206 -6.16 -7.89 7.40
CA ASN A 206 -4.89 -8.50 7.05
C ASN A 206 -4.66 -9.79 7.87
N ASN A 207 -5.75 -10.44 8.25
CA ASN A 207 -5.72 -11.56 9.17
C ASN A 207 -4.92 -12.74 8.60
N CYS A 208 -5.02 -13.01 7.30
CA CYS A 208 -4.32 -14.13 6.67
C CYS A 208 -2.79 -14.03 6.85
N PHE A 209 -2.20 -12.86 6.70
CA PHE A 209 -0.76 -12.69 6.97
C PHE A 209 -0.40 -12.87 8.43
N ILE A 210 -1.24 -12.38 9.34
CA ILE A 210 -1.02 -12.54 10.79
C ILE A 210 -1.10 -14.04 11.19
N GLU A 211 -2.10 -14.75 10.68
CA GLU A 211 -2.29 -16.19 10.91
C GLU A 211 -1.14 -17.01 10.30
N ASP A 212 -0.63 -16.63 9.14
CA ASP A 212 0.52 -17.24 8.47
C ASP A 212 1.87 -16.79 9.08
N GLY A 213 1.87 -16.03 10.19
CA GLY A 213 3.04 -15.76 11.04
C GLY A 213 3.73 -14.42 10.82
N LEU A 214 3.13 -13.46 10.10
CA LEU A 214 3.65 -12.11 10.02
C LEU A 214 3.63 -11.45 11.42
N LYS A 215 4.78 -10.97 11.86
CA LYS A 215 4.92 -10.08 13.02
C LYS A 215 5.06 -8.65 12.52
N PRO A 216 4.00 -7.84 12.61
CA PRO A 216 3.97 -6.50 12.01
C PRO A 216 4.96 -5.54 12.65
N THR A 217 5.59 -4.72 11.84
CA THR A 217 6.43 -3.60 12.24
C THR A 217 5.62 -2.31 12.14
N LYS A 218 5.43 -1.60 13.25
CA LYS A 218 4.64 -0.37 13.33
C LYS A 218 5.51 0.89 13.31
N LEU A 219 4.92 2.01 12.89
CA LEU A 219 5.57 3.32 12.88
C LEU A 219 6.10 3.75 14.25
N GLU A 220 5.43 3.35 15.34
CA GLU A 220 5.81 3.68 16.71
C GLU A 220 7.11 2.98 17.18
N GLU A 221 7.59 1.97 16.44
CA GLU A 221 8.77 1.17 16.84
C GLU A 221 10.11 1.82 16.47
N GLY A 222 10.14 3.13 16.22
CA GLY A 222 11.40 3.91 16.08
C GLY A 222 12.10 3.80 14.73
N LEU A 223 11.47 3.15 13.75
CA LEU A 223 12.08 2.92 12.43
C LEU A 223 12.11 4.15 11.53
N LEU A 224 11.42 5.23 11.91
CA LEU A 224 11.50 6.51 11.19
C LEU A 224 12.89 7.11 11.24
N ASP A 225 13.65 6.86 12.31
CA ASP A 225 15.04 7.32 12.44
C ASP A 225 15.94 6.78 11.33
N GLU A 226 15.74 5.54 10.89
CA GLU A 226 16.46 4.96 9.76
C GLU A 226 16.23 5.78 8.50
N VAL A 227 14.95 6.08 8.18
CA VAL A 227 14.59 6.84 6.99
C VAL A 227 15.12 8.28 7.07
N ILE A 228 15.04 8.91 8.24
CA ILE A 228 15.59 10.24 8.50
C ILE A 228 17.11 10.23 8.27
N ASN A 229 17.82 9.24 8.78
CA ASN A 229 19.27 9.11 8.61
C ASN A 229 19.67 8.95 7.14
N VAL A 230 18.94 8.11 6.38
CA VAL A 230 19.16 7.92 4.94
C VAL A 230 18.84 9.20 4.18
N ALA A 231 17.73 9.87 4.48
CA ALA A 231 17.36 11.14 3.86
C ALA A 231 18.44 12.21 4.08
N ASN A 232 18.93 12.37 5.29
CA ASN A 232 20.00 13.33 5.63
C ASN A 232 21.32 12.99 4.93
N LYS A 233 21.68 11.71 4.85
CA LYS A 233 22.93 11.25 4.20
C LYS A 233 22.94 11.61 2.72
N PHE A 234 21.79 11.52 2.05
CA PHE A 234 21.70 11.68 0.59
C PHE A 234 20.98 12.96 0.13
N LYS A 235 20.67 13.89 1.04
CA LYS A 235 19.96 15.14 0.73
C LYS A 235 20.58 15.96 -0.40
N ASN A 236 21.90 15.90 -0.57
CA ASN A 236 22.62 16.63 -1.62
C ASN A 236 22.33 16.08 -3.05
N ARG A 237 21.68 14.94 -3.16
CA ARG A 237 21.27 14.34 -4.44
C ARG A 237 19.84 14.74 -4.86
N VAL A 238 19.14 15.50 -4.02
CA VAL A 238 17.75 15.90 -4.24
C VAL A 238 17.66 17.05 -5.22
N ASP A 239 16.86 16.88 -6.27
CA ASP A 239 16.44 17.97 -7.14
C ASP A 239 15.13 18.57 -6.60
N LEU A 240 15.21 19.75 -6.00
CA LEU A 240 14.06 20.43 -5.40
C LEU A 240 12.92 20.70 -6.41
N LYS A 241 13.20 20.78 -7.70
CA LYS A 241 12.19 20.96 -8.74
C LYS A 241 11.28 19.75 -8.91
N LYS A 242 11.72 18.57 -8.46
CA LYS A 242 10.96 17.32 -8.51
C LYS A 242 10.12 17.06 -7.26
N VAL A 243 10.33 17.84 -6.19
CA VAL A 243 9.59 17.66 -4.93
C VAL A 243 8.09 17.95 -5.10
N PRO A 244 7.64 19.03 -5.79
CA PRO A 244 6.23 19.27 -6.05
C PRO A 244 5.64 18.16 -6.94
N CYS A 245 4.43 17.68 -6.58
CA CYS A 245 3.67 16.81 -7.45
C CYS A 245 2.99 17.65 -8.52
N VAL A 246 3.32 17.40 -9.78
CA VAL A 246 2.73 18.07 -10.95
C VAL A 246 1.95 17.11 -11.85
N SER A 247 2.04 15.80 -11.61
CA SER A 247 1.32 14.83 -12.41
C SER A 247 -0.12 14.66 -11.95
N THR A 248 -1.00 14.58 -12.91
CA THR A 248 -2.42 14.27 -12.74
C THR A 248 -2.64 12.80 -13.12
N TRP A 249 -2.42 11.89 -12.18
CA TRP A 249 -2.72 10.45 -12.35
C TRP A 249 -4.22 10.15 -12.19
N SER A 250 -5.08 10.99 -12.67
CA SER A 250 -6.53 10.81 -12.63
C SER A 250 -7.07 10.09 -13.86
#